data_6826251636c511ae03780a437a7643df
#
_entry.id   6826251636c511ae03780a437a7643df
#
_cell.length_a   1.000
_cell.length_b   1.000
_cell.length_c   1.000
_cell.angle_alpha   90.00
_cell.angle_beta   90.00
_cell.angle_gamma   90.00
#
_symmetry.space_group_name_H-M   'P 1'
#
loop_
_entity.id
_entity.type
_entity.pdbx_description
1 polymer ?
#
loop_
_entity_poly.entity_id
_entity_poly.type
_entity_poly.pdbx_seq_one_letter_code
_entity_poly.pdbx_strand_id
1 'polypeptide(L)'
;LTPQAVDKGRPFPMISNTSLNFVMELEAIESGISVKNRFARLKCPNNVPRFLFVSNKDNTATPDLSYATTEGVIVLTEDLIGNRLNTLFPGYKVKSQGLFRITRNTDGEIEEDEADDLLSAVRDYVEQRRFGSIVRVEIEKGMPQRLQDFLYEHLDLHPNQFYRCRVPLAFSEFGRMMKIDRPSLKYPSDHPKTPKAFEQGRNCFDEIRKRDILVY
;
A
#
# COMPACT_ATOMS: atom_id res chain seq x y z
N LEU A 1 -14.85 7.68 -4.10
CA LEU A 1 -13.66 8.47 -3.77
C LEU A 1 -14.08 9.70 -2.98
N THR A 2 -13.50 9.91 -1.80
CA THR A 2 -13.83 11.05 -0.94
C THR A 2 -12.56 11.85 -0.68
N PRO A 3 -12.35 12.96 -1.42
CA PRO A 3 -11.22 13.85 -1.16
C PRO A 3 -11.41 14.59 0.16
N GLN A 4 -10.31 14.81 0.87
CA GLN A 4 -10.28 15.51 2.15
C GLN A 4 -9.35 16.72 2.03
N ALA A 5 -9.93 17.92 2.16
CA ALA A 5 -9.14 19.14 2.20
C ALA A 5 -8.41 19.27 3.54
N VAL A 6 -7.19 19.79 3.49
CA VAL A 6 -6.36 20.07 4.66
C VAL A 6 -6.08 21.57 4.69
N ASP A 7 -6.52 22.23 5.75
CA ASP A 7 -6.28 23.65 5.99
C ASP A 7 -6.10 23.91 7.51
N LYS A 8 -5.89 25.18 7.88
CA LYS A 8 -5.70 25.55 9.30
C LYS A 8 -6.87 25.16 10.23
N GLY A 9 -8.07 25.02 9.70
CA GLY A 9 -9.27 24.62 10.45
C GLY A 9 -9.57 23.12 10.36
N ARG A 10 -8.83 22.38 9.50
CA ARG A 10 -9.00 20.95 9.28
C ARG A 10 -7.64 20.28 9.33
N PRO A 11 -7.29 19.68 10.47
CA PRO A 11 -6.02 19.00 10.63
C PRO A 11 -5.84 17.88 9.60
N PHE A 12 -4.59 17.48 9.38
CA PHE A 12 -4.28 16.40 8.47
C PHE A 12 -5.06 15.14 8.87
N PRO A 13 -5.82 14.55 7.93
CA PRO A 13 -6.69 13.43 8.26
C PRO A 13 -5.87 12.19 8.62
N MET A 14 -6.39 11.40 9.51
CA MET A 14 -5.78 10.13 9.88
C MET A 14 -5.59 9.23 8.67
N ILE A 15 -4.38 8.73 8.49
CA ILE A 15 -4.02 7.79 7.44
C ILE A 15 -4.07 6.37 7.99
N SER A 16 -4.87 5.51 7.36
CA SER A 16 -4.92 4.09 7.69
C SER A 16 -3.59 3.39 7.39
N ASN A 17 -3.19 2.46 8.25
CA ASN A 17 -1.96 1.69 8.06
C ASN A 17 -1.93 1.03 6.68
N THR A 18 -0.78 1.09 6.02
CA THR A 18 -0.47 0.51 4.70
C THR A 18 -1.35 0.95 3.53
N SER A 19 -2.27 1.90 3.72
CA SER A 19 -3.11 2.42 2.64
C SER A 19 -2.33 3.31 1.68
N LEU A 20 -2.63 3.19 0.39
CA LEU A 20 -2.11 4.06 -0.66
C LEU A 20 -2.94 5.34 -0.73
N ASN A 21 -2.30 6.50 -0.81
CA ASN A 21 -2.95 7.79 -0.80
C ASN A 21 -2.30 8.75 -1.78
N PHE A 22 -3.10 9.65 -2.33
CA PHE A 22 -2.63 10.86 -2.98
C PHE A 22 -2.55 12.01 -1.98
N VAL A 23 -1.53 12.82 -2.10
CA VAL A 23 -1.46 14.18 -1.61
C VAL A 23 -1.41 15.13 -2.80
N MET A 24 -2.16 16.24 -2.74
CA MET A 24 -2.29 17.17 -3.85
C MET A 24 -2.21 18.61 -3.36
N GLU A 25 -1.61 19.47 -4.20
CA GLU A 25 -1.69 20.91 -4.09
C GLU A 25 -2.76 21.42 -5.06
N LEU A 26 -3.71 22.19 -4.55
CA LEU A 26 -4.85 22.72 -5.31
C LEU A 26 -4.72 24.24 -5.48
N GLU A 27 -5.02 24.71 -6.66
CA GLU A 27 -5.11 26.13 -7.03
C GLU A 27 -6.56 26.47 -7.40
N ALA A 28 -7.11 27.54 -6.83
CA ALA A 28 -8.47 27.98 -7.17
C ALA A 28 -8.52 28.52 -8.59
N ILE A 29 -9.55 28.14 -9.38
CA ILE A 29 -9.72 28.58 -10.78
C ILE A 29 -10.27 30.01 -10.85
N GLU A 30 -11.12 30.39 -9.88
CA GLU A 30 -11.66 31.75 -9.80
C GLU A 30 -10.96 32.54 -8.71
N SER A 31 -10.28 33.63 -9.05
CA SER A 31 -9.68 34.50 -8.04
C SER A 31 -9.56 35.96 -8.43
N GLY A 32 -10.32 36.77 -7.72
CA GLY A 32 -9.94 38.15 -7.40
C GLY A 32 -9.20 38.27 -6.05
N ILE A 33 -9.01 37.19 -5.32
CA ILE A 33 -8.34 37.14 -3.99
C ILE A 33 -7.27 36.07 -4.06
N SER A 34 -6.03 36.43 -3.69
CA SER A 34 -4.91 35.49 -3.55
C SER A 34 -5.26 34.38 -2.56
N VAL A 35 -5.90 33.33 -3.05
CA VAL A 35 -6.25 32.16 -2.26
C VAL A 35 -4.95 31.37 -2.05
N LYS A 36 -4.53 31.25 -0.80
CA LYS A 36 -3.39 30.39 -0.42
C LYS A 36 -3.61 29.01 -0.99
N ASN A 37 -2.56 28.45 -1.60
CA ASN A 37 -2.57 27.06 -2.06
C ASN A 37 -3.16 26.15 -0.98
N ARG A 38 -4.12 25.33 -1.37
CA ARG A 38 -4.77 24.35 -0.50
C ARG A 38 -4.19 22.99 -0.77
N PHE A 39 -4.13 22.19 0.26
CA PHE A 39 -3.73 20.80 0.13
C PHE A 39 -4.94 19.89 0.32
N ALA A 40 -4.90 18.76 -0.34
CA ALA A 40 -5.92 17.73 -0.17
C ALA A 40 -5.28 16.35 -0.14
N ARG A 41 -5.93 15.45 0.54
CA ARG A 41 -5.60 14.03 0.58
C ARG A 41 -6.75 13.23 -0.03
N LEU A 42 -6.40 12.19 -0.80
CA LEU A 42 -7.34 11.22 -1.34
C LEU A 42 -6.82 9.82 -1.08
N LYS A 43 -7.59 8.99 -0.40
CA LYS A 43 -7.27 7.57 -0.21
C LYS A 43 -7.61 6.80 -1.49
N CYS A 44 -6.68 6.00 -2.00
CA CYS A 44 -6.98 5.02 -3.03
C CYS A 44 -7.93 3.97 -2.45
N PRO A 45 -9.00 3.62 -3.18
CA PRO A 45 -9.97 2.65 -2.71
C PRO A 45 -9.33 1.25 -2.66
N ASN A 46 -9.61 0.52 -1.60
CA ASN A 46 -9.16 -0.87 -1.43
C ASN A 46 -10.24 -1.90 -1.82
N ASN A 47 -11.44 -1.43 -2.14
CA ASN A 47 -12.57 -2.26 -2.58
C ASN A 47 -12.68 -2.38 -4.12
N VAL A 48 -11.72 -1.83 -4.85
CA VAL A 48 -11.56 -2.02 -6.29
C VAL A 48 -10.24 -2.72 -6.58
N PRO A 49 -10.17 -3.55 -7.63
CA PRO A 49 -8.93 -4.19 -8.05
C PRO A 49 -7.86 -3.15 -8.37
N ARG A 50 -6.65 -3.36 -7.90
CA ARG A 50 -5.53 -2.45 -8.16
C ARG A 50 -5.00 -2.58 -9.58
N PHE A 51 -5.02 -3.81 -10.13
CA PHE A 51 -4.51 -4.12 -11.46
C PHE A 51 -5.67 -4.38 -12.38
N LEU A 52 -5.67 -3.70 -13.53
CA LEU A 52 -6.63 -3.91 -14.60
C LEU A 52 -5.86 -4.30 -15.85
N PHE A 53 -6.17 -5.45 -16.41
CA PHE A 53 -5.69 -5.83 -17.72
C PHE A 53 -6.61 -5.23 -18.77
N VAL A 54 -6.02 -4.51 -19.73
CA VAL A 54 -6.71 -3.92 -20.88
C VAL A 54 -6.21 -4.64 -22.12
N SER A 55 -7.11 -5.34 -22.80
CA SER A 55 -6.81 -6.05 -24.04
C SER A 55 -6.67 -5.05 -25.18
N ASN A 56 -5.61 -5.18 -25.98
CA ASN A 56 -5.42 -4.39 -27.20
C ASN A 56 -6.36 -4.84 -28.33
N LYS A 57 -6.93 -6.04 -28.24
CA LYS A 57 -7.77 -6.63 -29.29
C LYS A 57 -9.17 -6.05 -29.33
N ASP A 58 -9.78 -5.88 -28.18
CA ASP A 58 -11.18 -5.48 -28.04
C ASP A 58 -11.39 -4.30 -27.09
N ASN A 59 -10.33 -3.73 -26.56
CA ASN A 59 -10.33 -2.65 -25.57
C ASN A 59 -11.14 -2.97 -24.30
N THR A 60 -11.34 -4.24 -24.00
CA THR A 60 -12.00 -4.64 -22.74
C THR A 60 -11.03 -4.56 -21.58
N ALA A 61 -11.54 -4.15 -20.42
CA ALA A 61 -10.79 -4.11 -19.17
C ALA A 61 -11.31 -5.17 -18.20
N THR A 62 -10.40 -5.95 -17.63
CA THR A 62 -10.73 -6.97 -16.63
C THR A 62 -9.77 -6.92 -15.44
N PRO A 63 -10.26 -7.11 -14.20
CA PRO A 63 -9.41 -7.26 -13.04
C PRO A 63 -8.78 -8.66 -12.91
N ASP A 64 -9.21 -9.61 -13.71
CA ASP A 64 -8.67 -10.96 -13.70
C ASP A 64 -7.42 -11.04 -14.56
N LEU A 65 -6.27 -11.09 -13.90
CA LEU A 65 -4.96 -11.15 -14.56
C LEU A 65 -4.67 -12.50 -15.24
N SER A 66 -5.49 -13.53 -15.03
CA SER A 66 -5.33 -14.79 -15.77
C SER A 66 -5.60 -14.61 -17.26
N TYR A 67 -6.39 -13.59 -17.64
CA TYR A 67 -6.63 -13.20 -19.02
C TYR A 67 -5.53 -12.32 -19.63
N ALA A 68 -4.52 -11.92 -18.84
CA ALA A 68 -3.41 -11.12 -19.34
C ALA A 68 -2.54 -11.93 -20.31
N THR A 69 -2.84 -11.80 -21.58
CA THR A 69 -2.12 -12.43 -22.71
C THR A 69 -0.96 -11.56 -23.18
N THR A 70 -0.35 -11.88 -24.33
CA THR A 70 0.70 -11.06 -24.94
C THR A 70 0.19 -9.71 -25.48
N GLU A 71 -1.10 -9.59 -25.73
CA GLU A 71 -1.72 -8.47 -26.43
C GLU A 71 -2.53 -7.59 -25.48
N GLY A 72 -1.87 -6.91 -24.57
CA GLY A 72 -2.55 -6.01 -23.65
C GLY A 72 -1.61 -5.28 -22.72
N VAL A 73 -2.19 -4.41 -21.91
CA VAL A 73 -1.50 -3.57 -20.94
C VAL A 73 -2.11 -3.78 -19.56
N ILE A 74 -1.27 -3.86 -18.54
CA ILE A 74 -1.73 -3.82 -17.16
C ILE A 74 -1.65 -2.37 -16.68
N VAL A 75 -2.79 -1.84 -16.24
CA VAL A 75 -2.94 -0.48 -15.74
C VAL A 75 -3.19 -0.53 -14.23
N LEU A 76 -2.52 0.36 -13.50
CA LEU A 76 -2.75 0.51 -12.07
C LEU A 76 -3.95 1.43 -11.82
N THR A 77 -4.79 1.08 -10.87
CA THR A 77 -5.96 1.91 -10.52
C THR A 77 -5.55 3.30 -10.03
N GLU A 78 -4.41 3.41 -9.33
CA GLU A 78 -3.87 4.70 -8.93
C GLU A 78 -3.49 5.58 -10.14
N ASP A 79 -3.00 5.03 -11.23
CA ASP A 79 -2.69 5.81 -12.45
C ASP A 79 -3.97 6.35 -13.09
N LEU A 80 -5.03 5.54 -13.13
CA LEU A 80 -6.34 5.99 -13.63
C LEU A 80 -6.92 7.12 -12.77
N ILE A 81 -6.83 6.98 -11.45
CA ILE A 81 -7.28 8.00 -10.51
C ILE A 81 -6.45 9.27 -10.67
N GLY A 82 -5.11 9.15 -10.70
CA GLY A 82 -4.19 10.27 -10.86
C GLY A 82 -4.49 11.11 -12.10
N ASN A 83 -4.79 10.46 -13.24
CA ASN A 83 -5.15 11.11 -14.48
C ASN A 83 -6.52 11.81 -14.45
N ARG A 84 -7.36 11.54 -13.45
CA ARG A 84 -8.73 12.08 -13.31
C ARG A 84 -8.93 12.93 -12.05
N LEU A 85 -7.87 13.25 -11.32
CA LEU A 85 -8.00 14.00 -10.06
C LEU A 85 -8.69 15.35 -10.21
N ASN A 86 -8.45 16.07 -11.31
CA ASN A 86 -9.11 17.36 -11.56
C ASN A 86 -10.65 17.27 -11.55
N THR A 87 -11.22 16.13 -11.93
CA THR A 87 -12.69 15.95 -11.93
C THR A 87 -13.28 15.84 -10.52
N LEU A 88 -12.45 15.58 -9.51
CA LEU A 88 -12.87 15.43 -8.12
C LEU A 88 -12.87 16.76 -7.35
N PHE A 89 -12.35 17.83 -7.95
CA PHE A 89 -12.20 19.14 -7.29
C PHE A 89 -12.84 20.27 -8.10
N PRO A 90 -14.18 20.37 -8.15
CA PRO A 90 -14.86 21.48 -8.83
C PRO A 90 -14.36 22.83 -8.30
N GLY A 91 -14.04 23.77 -9.19
CA GLY A 91 -13.52 25.10 -8.84
C GLY A 91 -12.02 25.14 -8.50
N TYR A 92 -11.32 24.01 -8.59
CA TYR A 92 -9.88 23.92 -8.36
C TYR A 92 -9.17 23.20 -9.50
N LYS A 93 -7.91 23.55 -9.70
CA LYS A 93 -6.96 22.84 -10.55
C LYS A 93 -5.96 22.11 -9.66
N VAL A 94 -5.70 20.86 -9.95
CA VAL A 94 -4.59 20.12 -9.30
C VAL A 94 -3.28 20.62 -9.89
N LYS A 95 -2.51 21.37 -9.10
CA LYS A 95 -1.22 21.94 -9.49
C LYS A 95 -0.11 20.90 -9.44
N SER A 96 -0.12 20.09 -8.42
CA SER A 96 0.81 18.98 -8.24
C SER A 96 0.15 17.86 -7.44
N GLN A 97 0.63 16.65 -7.66
CA GLN A 97 0.14 15.45 -6.97
C GLN A 97 1.31 14.51 -6.68
N GLY A 98 1.13 13.62 -5.73
CA GLY A 98 2.08 12.55 -5.44
C GLY A 98 1.43 11.45 -4.62
N LEU A 99 1.91 10.23 -4.83
CA LEU A 99 1.49 9.05 -4.08
C LEU A 99 2.36 8.87 -2.84
N PHE A 100 1.71 8.53 -1.73
CA PHE A 100 2.39 8.14 -0.51
C PHE A 100 1.68 7.00 0.20
N ARG A 101 2.42 6.32 1.06
CA ARG A 101 1.96 5.22 1.89
C ARG A 101 2.65 5.30 3.24
N ILE A 102 1.93 5.04 4.31
CA ILE A 102 2.51 4.97 5.65
C ILE A 102 2.47 3.55 6.20
N THR A 103 3.44 3.24 7.05
CA THR A 103 3.41 2.06 7.91
C THR A 103 3.41 2.54 9.36
N ARG A 104 2.49 2.00 10.15
CA ARG A 104 2.38 2.27 11.57
C ARG A 104 2.94 1.11 12.37
N ASN A 105 3.47 1.42 13.54
CA ASN A 105 3.78 0.38 14.51
C ASN A 105 2.49 -0.34 14.90
N THR A 106 2.53 -1.67 14.83
CA THR A 106 1.40 -2.53 15.19
C THR A 106 1.76 -3.48 16.32
N ASP A 107 2.97 -3.36 16.85
CA ASP A 107 3.45 -4.15 17.98
C ASP A 107 2.94 -3.53 19.29
N GLY A 108 1.62 -3.59 19.50
CA GLY A 108 1.04 -3.40 20.80
C GLY A 108 1.29 -4.67 21.59
N GLU A 109 2.04 -4.59 22.69
CA GLU A 109 2.05 -5.66 23.68
C GLU A 109 0.64 -5.74 24.26
N ILE A 110 0.02 -6.91 24.16
CA ILE A 110 -1.19 -7.21 24.92
C ILE A 110 -0.66 -7.56 26.30
N GLU A 111 -0.75 -6.64 27.23
CA GLU A 111 -0.54 -6.94 28.65
C GLU A 111 -1.73 -7.80 29.11
N GLU A 112 -1.62 -9.10 28.90
CA GLU A 112 -2.65 -10.08 29.26
C GLU A 112 -2.88 -10.13 30.79
N ASP A 113 -1.91 -9.68 31.58
CA ASP A 113 -1.96 -9.76 33.04
C ASP A 113 -2.85 -8.66 33.70
N GLU A 114 -3.22 -7.60 33.00
CA GLU A 114 -4.03 -6.51 33.53
C GLU A 114 -5.46 -6.44 32.97
N ALA A 115 -5.82 -7.32 32.05
CA ALA A 115 -7.13 -7.25 31.40
C ALA A 115 -8.16 -8.10 32.15
N ASP A 116 -8.94 -7.46 33.01
CA ASP A 116 -10.15 -8.07 33.62
C ASP A 116 -11.20 -8.52 32.59
N ASP A 117 -11.04 -8.11 31.30
CA ASP A 117 -11.92 -8.48 30.19
C ASP A 117 -11.16 -8.58 28.88
N LEU A 118 -11.08 -9.79 28.32
CA LEU A 118 -10.48 -10.09 27.02
C LEU A 118 -11.04 -9.20 25.90
N LEU A 119 -12.31 -8.86 25.95
CA LEU A 119 -12.96 -7.95 24.99
C LEU A 119 -12.40 -6.54 25.06
N SER A 120 -12.07 -6.05 26.25
CA SER A 120 -11.43 -4.74 26.43
C SER A 120 -10.01 -4.77 25.88
N ALA A 121 -9.22 -5.76 26.22
CA ALA A 121 -7.86 -5.93 25.71
C ALA A 121 -7.81 -6.01 24.19
N VAL A 122 -8.72 -6.75 23.57
CA VAL A 122 -8.84 -6.82 22.09
C VAL A 122 -9.26 -5.48 21.49
N ARG A 123 -10.13 -4.72 22.13
CA ARG A 123 -10.52 -3.37 21.69
C ARG A 123 -9.33 -2.43 21.70
N ASP A 124 -8.61 -2.38 22.81
CA ASP A 124 -7.45 -1.53 23.02
C ASP A 124 -6.33 -1.88 22.04
N TYR A 125 -6.10 -3.17 21.79
CA TYR A 125 -5.16 -3.64 20.78
C TYR A 125 -5.56 -3.20 19.36
N VAL A 126 -6.84 -3.29 18.99
CA VAL A 126 -7.34 -2.81 17.70
C VAL A 126 -7.19 -1.29 17.57
N GLU A 127 -7.43 -0.53 18.65
CA GLU A 127 -7.21 0.91 18.69
C GLU A 127 -5.73 1.25 18.59
N GLN A 128 -4.84 0.59 19.32
CA GLN A 128 -3.39 0.79 19.23
C GLN A 128 -2.87 0.49 17.81
N ARG A 129 -3.31 -0.59 17.18
CA ARG A 129 -3.01 -0.88 15.77
C ARG A 129 -3.46 0.23 14.84
N ARG A 130 -4.56 0.87 15.16
CA ARG A 130 -5.16 1.92 14.34
C ARG A 130 -4.45 3.26 14.53
N PHE A 131 -3.96 3.54 15.72
CA PHE A 131 -3.38 4.82 16.15
C PHE A 131 -1.87 4.74 16.43
N GLY A 132 -1.22 3.60 16.24
CA GLY A 132 0.21 3.44 16.44
C GLY A 132 1.04 4.50 15.70
N SER A 133 2.21 4.83 16.24
CA SER A 133 3.11 5.80 15.66
C SER A 133 3.48 5.43 14.22
N ILE A 134 3.69 6.43 13.38
CA ILE A 134 4.18 6.20 12.02
C ILE A 134 5.66 5.84 12.10
N VAL A 135 6.02 4.66 11.62
CA VAL A 135 7.41 4.18 11.59
C VAL A 135 8.04 4.33 10.21
N ARG A 136 7.23 4.45 9.16
CA ARG A 136 7.73 4.58 7.79
C ARG A 136 6.73 5.33 6.91
N VAL A 137 7.24 6.23 6.09
CA VAL A 137 6.52 6.87 5.00
C VAL A 137 7.24 6.59 3.70
N GLU A 138 6.53 6.01 2.75
CA GLU A 138 6.99 5.76 1.40
C GLU A 138 6.35 6.77 0.46
N ILE A 139 7.16 7.40 -0.38
CA ILE A 139 6.72 8.30 -1.43
C ILE A 139 7.30 7.88 -2.78
N GLU A 140 6.61 8.20 -3.85
CA GLU A 140 7.17 8.04 -5.19
C GLU A 140 8.36 8.99 -5.41
N LYS A 141 9.38 8.54 -6.14
CA LYS A 141 10.63 9.29 -6.36
C LYS A 141 10.39 10.67 -6.98
N GLY A 142 9.37 10.80 -7.83
CA GLY A 142 9.04 12.03 -8.56
C GLY A 142 8.16 13.01 -7.80
N MET A 143 7.80 12.73 -6.55
CA MET A 143 6.94 13.63 -5.78
C MET A 143 7.58 15.02 -5.64
N PRO A 144 6.85 16.10 -5.98
CA PRO A 144 7.33 17.47 -5.82
C PRO A 144 7.76 17.78 -4.38
N GLN A 145 8.87 18.52 -4.21
CA GLN A 145 9.43 18.83 -2.89
C GLN A 145 8.40 19.47 -1.95
N ARG A 146 7.57 20.37 -2.46
CA ARG A 146 6.52 21.04 -1.70
C ARG A 146 5.51 20.07 -1.07
N LEU A 147 5.18 18.98 -1.75
CA LEU A 147 4.30 17.93 -1.19
C LEU A 147 5.03 17.08 -0.16
N GLN A 148 6.33 16.86 -0.36
CA GLN A 148 7.16 16.18 0.63
C GLN A 148 7.24 17.00 1.92
N ASP A 149 7.52 18.31 1.82
CA ASP A 149 7.61 19.23 2.97
C ASP A 149 6.27 19.27 3.73
N PHE A 150 5.15 19.31 2.98
CA PHE A 150 3.82 19.26 3.55
C PHE A 150 3.56 17.97 4.35
N LEU A 151 3.92 16.81 3.80
CA LEU A 151 3.80 15.54 4.53
C LEU A 151 4.69 15.50 5.76
N TYR A 152 5.90 16.06 5.65
CA TYR A 152 6.85 16.13 6.75
C TYR A 152 6.30 16.93 7.93
N GLU A 153 5.74 18.12 7.63
CA GLU A 153 5.18 19.04 8.63
C GLU A 153 3.96 18.43 9.36
N HIS A 154 3.15 17.64 8.63
CA HIS A 154 1.86 17.18 9.17
C HIS A 154 1.87 15.76 9.74
N LEU A 155 2.91 14.97 9.48
CA LEU A 155 2.99 13.58 9.95
C LEU A 155 3.96 13.40 11.14
N ASP A 156 4.60 14.49 11.60
CA ASP A 156 5.55 14.47 12.70
C ASP A 156 6.63 13.37 12.52
N LEU A 157 7.35 13.46 11.40
CA LEU A 157 8.27 12.42 10.95
C LEU A 157 9.71 12.75 11.28
N HIS A 158 10.48 11.74 11.67
CA HIS A 158 11.93 11.81 11.63
C HIS A 158 12.48 11.59 10.21
N PRO A 159 13.62 12.23 9.84
CA PRO A 159 14.21 12.10 8.50
C PRO A 159 14.46 10.65 8.05
N ASN A 160 14.79 9.76 8.97
CA ASN A 160 15.04 8.34 8.70
C ASN A 160 13.80 7.50 8.46
N GLN A 161 12.60 8.06 8.66
CA GLN A 161 11.33 7.39 8.42
C GLN A 161 10.77 7.66 7.01
N PHE A 162 11.43 8.50 6.21
CA PHE A 162 10.97 8.98 4.92
C PHE A 162 11.74 8.34 3.77
N TYR A 163 11.07 7.49 2.98
CA TYR A 163 11.67 6.69 1.93
C TYR A 163 11.17 7.09 0.54
N ARG A 164 12.08 7.44 -0.36
CA ARG A 164 11.79 7.74 -1.77
C ARG A 164 11.91 6.47 -2.60
N CYS A 165 10.79 5.92 -3.05
CA CYS A 165 10.74 4.67 -3.79
C CYS A 165 10.88 4.91 -5.30
N ARG A 166 11.74 4.11 -5.96
CA ARG A 166 11.90 4.12 -7.43
C ARG A 166 10.93 3.18 -8.15
N VAL A 167 10.29 2.32 -7.40
CA VAL A 167 9.29 1.34 -7.85
C VAL A 167 7.91 1.78 -7.36
N PRO A 168 6.83 1.28 -7.96
CA PRO A 168 5.49 1.57 -7.46
C PRO A 168 5.35 1.23 -5.97
N LEU A 169 4.63 2.08 -5.24
CA LEU A 169 4.39 1.87 -3.81
C LEU A 169 3.57 0.59 -3.57
N ALA A 170 3.60 0.06 -2.33
CA ALA A 170 2.93 -1.20 -1.99
C ALA A 170 3.32 -2.35 -2.93
N PHE A 171 4.62 -2.50 -3.18
CA PHE A 171 5.17 -3.45 -4.15
C PHE A 171 4.80 -4.90 -3.86
N SER A 172 4.55 -5.27 -2.60
CA SER A 172 4.10 -6.62 -2.23
C SER A 172 2.82 -7.07 -2.94
N GLU A 173 1.95 -6.12 -3.33
CA GLU A 173 0.73 -6.44 -4.09
C GLU A 173 1.02 -6.95 -5.51
N PHE A 174 2.20 -6.68 -6.05
CA PHE A 174 2.62 -7.18 -7.35
C PHE A 174 2.77 -8.71 -7.40
N GLY A 175 2.78 -9.39 -6.25
CA GLY A 175 2.64 -10.85 -6.18
C GLY A 175 1.39 -11.38 -6.91
N ARG A 176 0.35 -10.55 -7.07
CA ARG A 176 -0.84 -10.91 -7.86
C ARG A 176 -0.53 -11.15 -9.34
N MET A 177 0.54 -10.55 -9.87
CA MET A 177 0.99 -10.80 -11.26
C MET A 177 1.48 -12.22 -11.49
N MET A 178 1.78 -12.97 -10.44
CA MET A 178 2.11 -14.41 -10.55
C MET A 178 0.96 -15.23 -11.14
N LYS A 179 -0.28 -14.71 -11.13
CA LYS A 179 -1.43 -15.36 -11.78
C LYS A 179 -1.38 -15.30 -13.31
N ILE A 180 -0.58 -14.40 -13.89
CA ILE A 180 -0.41 -14.30 -15.34
C ILE A 180 0.23 -15.59 -15.87
N ASP A 181 -0.37 -16.18 -16.89
CA ASP A 181 0.15 -17.38 -17.51
C ASP A 181 1.32 -17.06 -18.46
N ARG A 182 2.51 -17.03 -17.89
CA ARG A 182 3.78 -16.75 -18.58
C ARG A 182 4.87 -17.66 -18.01
N PRO A 183 4.92 -18.93 -18.42
CA PRO A 183 5.91 -19.89 -17.92
C PRO A 183 7.35 -19.42 -18.12
N SER A 184 7.64 -18.71 -19.21
CA SER A 184 8.99 -18.19 -19.52
C SER A 184 9.49 -17.10 -18.53
N LEU A 185 8.60 -16.50 -17.75
CA LEU A 185 8.92 -15.51 -16.73
C LEU A 185 8.86 -16.06 -15.31
N LYS A 186 8.62 -17.35 -15.16
CA LYS A 186 8.53 -18.03 -13.86
C LYS A 186 9.69 -18.99 -13.70
N TYR A 187 10.14 -19.14 -12.48
CA TYR A 187 11.05 -20.24 -12.15
C TYR A 187 10.35 -21.58 -12.39
N PRO A 188 11.08 -22.63 -12.83
CA PRO A 188 10.51 -23.97 -12.90
C PRO A 188 9.98 -24.39 -11.52
N SER A 189 8.92 -25.19 -11.52
CA SER A 189 8.39 -25.74 -10.27
C SER A 189 9.49 -26.51 -9.55
N ASP A 190 9.74 -26.15 -8.33
CA ASP A 190 10.59 -26.94 -7.45
C ASP A 190 9.76 -28.12 -6.90
N HIS A 191 10.35 -29.30 -6.97
CA HIS A 191 9.76 -30.52 -6.42
C HIS A 191 10.68 -30.99 -5.27
N PRO A 192 10.47 -30.45 -4.06
CA PRO A 192 11.29 -30.80 -2.91
C PRO A 192 11.23 -32.32 -2.66
N LYS A 193 12.39 -32.92 -2.47
CA LYS A 193 12.48 -34.34 -2.12
C LYS A 193 12.47 -34.51 -0.61
N THR A 194 11.51 -35.24 -0.11
CA THR A 194 11.51 -35.61 1.31
C THR A 194 12.73 -36.46 1.64
N PRO A 195 13.60 -36.05 2.56
CA PRO A 195 14.71 -36.89 2.99
C PRO A 195 14.23 -38.25 3.49
N LYS A 196 14.98 -39.31 3.21
CA LYS A 196 14.63 -40.68 3.62
C LYS A 196 14.35 -40.81 5.12
N ALA A 197 14.94 -39.95 5.94
CA ALA A 197 14.70 -39.90 7.37
C ALA A 197 13.26 -39.50 7.74
N PHE A 198 12.56 -38.76 6.86
CA PHE A 198 11.20 -38.26 7.08
C PHE A 198 10.15 -38.92 6.17
N GLU A 199 10.48 -40.06 5.54
CA GLU A 199 9.51 -40.83 4.79
C GLU A 199 8.36 -41.33 5.67
N GLN A 200 7.19 -41.59 5.04
CA GLN A 200 5.99 -42.03 5.75
C GLN A 200 6.24 -43.21 6.69
N GLY A 201 5.72 -43.11 7.91
CA GLY A 201 5.85 -44.13 8.93
C GLY A 201 7.05 -43.98 9.87
N ARG A 202 7.91 -43.00 9.65
CA ARG A 202 9.02 -42.66 10.55
C ARG A 202 8.68 -41.50 11.45
N ASN A 203 9.05 -41.62 12.75
CA ASN A 203 8.93 -40.49 13.68
C ASN A 203 10.10 -39.53 13.48
N CYS A 204 9.83 -38.28 13.09
CA CYS A 204 10.89 -37.30 12.85
C CYS A 204 11.76 -37.00 14.06
N PHE A 205 11.20 -37.04 15.29
CA PHE A 205 11.98 -36.83 16.52
C PHE A 205 12.97 -37.95 16.78
N ASP A 206 12.63 -39.19 16.45
CA ASP A 206 13.53 -40.33 16.61
C ASP A 206 14.68 -40.28 15.59
N GLU A 207 14.43 -39.80 14.40
CA GLU A 207 15.48 -39.64 13.38
C GLU A 207 16.42 -38.46 13.70
N ILE A 208 15.89 -37.32 14.21
CA ILE A 208 16.69 -36.18 14.66
C ILE A 208 17.59 -36.56 15.84
N ARG A 209 17.11 -37.40 16.77
CA ARG A 209 17.92 -37.88 17.89
C ARG A 209 19.09 -38.76 17.47
N LYS A 210 19.00 -39.39 16.30
CA LYS A 210 20.07 -40.29 15.80
C LYS A 210 21.20 -39.53 15.12
N ARG A 211 20.89 -38.42 14.44
CA ARG A 211 21.85 -37.64 13.64
C ARG A 211 21.28 -36.30 13.21
N ASP A 212 22.16 -35.36 12.86
CA ASP A 212 21.80 -34.13 12.21
C ASP A 212 21.25 -34.41 10.81
N ILE A 213 20.20 -33.68 10.43
CA ILE A 213 19.54 -33.81 9.13
C ILE A 213 19.53 -32.46 8.46
N LEU A 214 20.24 -32.32 7.33
CA LEU A 214 20.22 -31.14 6.47
C LEU A 214 19.03 -31.26 5.52
N VAL A 215 18.20 -30.21 5.53
CA VAL A 215 17.09 -30.02 4.58
C VAL A 215 17.42 -28.81 3.72
N TYR A 216 17.39 -28.96 2.39
CA TYR A 216 17.71 -27.90 1.42
C TYR A 216 16.77 -27.92 0.22
#